data_d788b728fe913754e77097078dc594ea
#
_entry.id   d788b728fe913754e77097078dc594ea
#
_cell.length_a   1.000
_cell.length_b   1.000
_cell.length_c   1.000
_cell.angle_alpha   90.00
_cell.angle_beta   90.00
_cell.angle_gamma   90.00
#
_symmetry.space_group_name_H-M   'P 1'
#
loop_
_entity.id
_entity.type
_entity.pdbx_description
1 polymer ?
#
loop_
_entity_poly.entity_id
_entity_poly.type
_entity_poly.pdbx_seq_one_letter_code
_entity_poly.pdbx_strand_id
1 'polypeptide(L)'
;MVPLVEIKDIHKSFGDLEVLKGVNFSVNEGEVVCLVGRSGSGKSTLLRCINLLEKPDAGTIRVFGEDILHTRDVNAYRAKVGMCFQQFNLFNNMNVLRNCVYPQQKVLKKSREEAEKTAYQYLDHVGMREFAGQSVKTISGGQKQRVAIARALCMNPRLMLFDEPTSALDPEMVGEVLNVMRDLAKEGLTMIIVTHEMGFAREVADRVVFMDQGKIEEEGTPEQIFEHPKSERTASFLRASVNK
;
A
#
# COMPACT_ATOMS: atom_id res chain seq x y z
N MET A 1 4.74 -2.81 -23.15
CA MET A 1 4.98 -3.71 -21.99
C MET A 1 3.62 -4.08 -21.40
N VAL A 2 3.47 -5.29 -20.87
CA VAL A 2 2.24 -5.69 -20.16
C VAL A 2 2.36 -5.11 -18.74
N PRO A 3 1.35 -4.35 -18.25
CA PRO A 3 1.41 -3.78 -16.90
C PRO A 3 1.38 -4.90 -15.85
N LEU A 4 2.01 -4.65 -14.69
CA LEU A 4 1.99 -5.57 -13.56
C LEU A 4 0.62 -5.66 -12.91
N VAL A 5 -0.10 -4.52 -12.85
CA VAL A 5 -1.51 -4.42 -12.45
C VAL A 5 -2.30 -3.81 -13.60
N GLU A 6 -3.40 -4.42 -13.99
CA GLU A 6 -4.36 -3.90 -14.97
C GLU A 6 -5.78 -4.01 -14.42
N ILE A 7 -6.47 -2.88 -14.32
CA ILE A 7 -7.84 -2.76 -13.84
C ILE A 7 -8.70 -2.17 -14.95
N LYS A 8 -9.80 -2.84 -15.27
CA LYS A 8 -10.72 -2.40 -16.32
C LYS A 8 -12.15 -2.37 -15.80
N ASP A 9 -12.74 -1.19 -15.88
CA ASP A 9 -14.15 -0.91 -15.62
C ASP A 9 -14.63 -1.45 -14.26
N ILE A 10 -13.85 -1.19 -13.20
CA ILE A 10 -14.17 -1.69 -11.87
C ILE A 10 -15.28 -0.87 -11.22
N HIS A 11 -16.33 -1.58 -10.83
CA HIS A 11 -17.45 -1.08 -10.04
C HIS A 11 -17.48 -1.75 -8.65
N LYS A 12 -17.79 -0.97 -7.61
CA LYS A 12 -17.98 -1.48 -6.26
C LYS A 12 -19.00 -0.65 -5.50
N SER A 13 -20.01 -1.31 -4.95
CA SER A 13 -21.03 -0.71 -4.08
C SER A 13 -21.02 -1.34 -2.69
N PHE A 14 -21.45 -0.59 -1.71
CA PHE A 14 -21.77 -1.03 -0.35
C PHE A 14 -23.21 -0.60 -0.05
N GLY A 15 -24.13 -1.54 -0.10
CA GLY A 15 -25.56 -1.25 -0.12
C GLY A 15 -25.90 -0.38 -1.34
N ASP A 16 -26.59 0.72 -1.12
CA ASP A 16 -26.99 1.66 -2.19
C ASP A 16 -25.89 2.65 -2.59
N LEU A 17 -24.75 2.65 -1.90
CA LEU A 17 -23.64 3.57 -2.19
C LEU A 17 -22.64 2.95 -3.17
N GLU A 18 -22.62 3.43 -4.40
CA GLU A 18 -21.59 3.09 -5.37
C GLU A 18 -20.30 3.88 -5.09
N VAL A 19 -19.24 3.18 -4.66
CA VAL A 19 -17.95 3.75 -4.24
C VAL A 19 -16.93 3.77 -5.38
N LEU A 20 -16.89 2.74 -6.23
CA LEU A 20 -16.07 2.73 -7.45
C LEU A 20 -17.01 2.68 -8.66
N LYS A 21 -16.76 3.57 -9.63
CA LYS A 21 -17.69 3.88 -10.73
C LYS A 21 -17.00 3.76 -12.09
N GLY A 22 -16.64 2.53 -12.48
CA GLY A 22 -15.99 2.27 -13.76
C GLY A 22 -14.52 2.70 -13.76
N VAL A 23 -13.76 2.32 -12.72
CA VAL A 23 -12.35 2.69 -12.57
C VAL A 23 -11.49 1.87 -13.54
N ASN A 24 -10.68 2.59 -14.33
CA ASN A 24 -9.62 2.02 -15.16
C ASN A 24 -8.28 2.49 -14.62
N PHE A 25 -7.34 1.55 -14.37
CA PHE A 25 -6.07 1.83 -13.72
C PHE A 25 -5.03 0.79 -14.10
N SER A 26 -3.78 1.19 -14.24
CA SER A 26 -2.69 0.25 -14.48
C SER A 26 -1.43 0.66 -13.75
N VAL A 27 -0.54 -0.29 -13.45
CA VAL A 27 0.77 -0.05 -12.83
C VAL A 27 1.80 -0.94 -13.51
N ASN A 28 2.95 -0.38 -13.87
CA ASN A 28 4.07 -1.11 -14.44
C ASN A 28 4.97 -1.71 -13.34
N GLU A 29 5.79 -2.68 -13.69
CA GLU A 29 6.78 -3.23 -12.75
C GLU A 29 7.84 -2.18 -12.41
N GLY A 30 8.17 -2.03 -11.13
CA GLY A 30 9.09 -1.02 -10.61
C GLY A 30 8.48 0.37 -10.45
N GLU A 31 7.22 0.59 -10.88
CA GLU A 31 6.56 1.89 -10.81
C GLU A 31 6.04 2.16 -9.38
N VAL A 32 6.24 3.38 -8.90
CA VAL A 32 5.65 3.91 -7.67
C VAL A 32 4.48 4.83 -8.02
N VAL A 33 3.26 4.42 -7.71
CA VAL A 33 2.04 5.20 -7.97
C VAL A 33 1.45 5.69 -6.67
N CYS A 34 1.28 7.00 -6.53
CA CYS A 34 0.56 7.61 -5.40
C CYS A 34 -0.89 7.93 -5.76
N LEU A 35 -1.83 7.34 -5.02
CA LEU A 35 -3.25 7.65 -5.09
C LEU A 35 -3.59 8.75 -4.09
N VAL A 36 -4.01 9.90 -4.58
CA VAL A 36 -4.41 11.05 -3.77
C VAL A 36 -5.87 11.42 -4.01
N GLY A 37 -6.50 12.13 -3.10
CA GLY A 37 -7.89 12.56 -3.25
C GLY A 37 -8.62 12.67 -1.91
N ARG A 38 -9.84 13.20 -1.95
CA ARG A 38 -10.67 13.41 -0.76
C ARG A 38 -10.98 12.11 -0.02
N SER A 39 -11.25 12.20 1.28
CA SER A 39 -11.78 11.05 2.03
C SER A 39 -13.08 10.57 1.39
N GLY A 40 -13.26 9.24 1.32
CA GLY A 40 -14.44 8.63 0.68
C GLY A 40 -14.41 8.59 -0.85
N SER A 41 -13.32 9.01 -1.52
CA SER A 41 -13.23 8.95 -2.99
C SER A 41 -13.00 7.54 -3.59
N GLY A 42 -12.85 6.51 -2.75
CA GLY A 42 -12.71 5.11 -3.19
C GLY A 42 -11.28 4.55 -3.20
N LYS A 43 -10.25 5.33 -2.83
CA LYS A 43 -8.83 4.93 -2.87
C LYS A 43 -8.55 3.61 -2.11
N SER A 44 -8.92 3.56 -0.83
CA SER A 44 -8.74 2.34 0.00
C SER A 44 -9.55 1.16 -0.52
N THR A 45 -10.75 1.42 -1.06
CA THR A 45 -11.58 0.38 -1.68
C THR A 45 -10.89 -0.20 -2.92
N LEU A 46 -10.27 0.65 -3.76
CA LEU A 46 -9.50 0.20 -4.91
C LEU A 46 -8.33 -0.69 -4.50
N LEU A 47 -7.54 -0.27 -3.49
CA LEU A 47 -6.44 -1.11 -2.95
C LEU A 47 -6.96 -2.45 -2.42
N ARG A 48 -8.08 -2.44 -1.69
CA ARG A 48 -8.69 -3.67 -1.16
C ARG A 48 -9.20 -4.59 -2.25
N CYS A 49 -9.68 -4.06 -3.38
CA CYS A 49 -10.03 -4.88 -4.54
C CYS A 49 -8.78 -5.52 -5.16
N ILE A 50 -7.66 -4.79 -5.28
CA ILE A 50 -6.38 -5.33 -5.77
C ILE A 50 -5.87 -6.44 -4.84
N ASN A 51 -6.03 -6.33 -3.53
CA ASN A 51 -5.60 -7.36 -2.57
C ASN A 51 -6.66 -8.47 -2.33
N LEU A 52 -7.79 -8.43 -3.04
CA LEU A 52 -8.93 -9.36 -2.85
C LEU A 52 -9.54 -9.32 -1.43
N LEU A 53 -9.34 -8.24 -0.68
CA LEU A 53 -10.05 -8.02 0.59
C LEU A 53 -11.49 -7.59 0.34
N GLU A 54 -11.72 -6.91 -0.79
CA GLU A 54 -13.05 -6.60 -1.32
C GLU A 54 -13.17 -7.22 -2.72
N LYS A 55 -14.34 -7.78 -3.02
CA LYS A 55 -14.64 -8.27 -4.36
C LYS A 55 -15.38 -7.17 -5.12
N PRO A 56 -14.91 -6.74 -6.30
CA PRO A 56 -15.67 -5.81 -7.13
C PRO A 56 -16.98 -6.44 -7.60
N ASP A 57 -17.96 -5.61 -7.92
CA ASP A 57 -19.27 -6.04 -8.39
C ASP A 57 -19.27 -6.25 -9.92
N ALA A 58 -18.42 -5.49 -10.64
CA ALA A 58 -18.20 -5.65 -12.08
C ALA A 58 -16.78 -5.24 -12.47
N GLY A 59 -16.37 -5.58 -13.70
CA GLY A 59 -15.06 -5.29 -14.26
C GLY A 59 -14.07 -6.43 -14.08
N THR A 60 -12.80 -6.16 -14.42
CA THR A 60 -11.71 -7.15 -14.33
C THR A 60 -10.48 -6.57 -13.67
N ILE A 61 -9.77 -7.41 -12.90
CA ILE A 61 -8.48 -7.08 -12.30
C ILE A 61 -7.47 -8.17 -12.69
N ARG A 62 -6.42 -7.77 -13.39
CA ARG A 62 -5.28 -8.64 -13.68
C ARG A 62 -4.06 -8.17 -12.92
N VAL A 63 -3.38 -9.08 -12.24
CA VAL A 63 -2.13 -8.84 -11.55
C VAL A 63 -1.14 -9.93 -11.96
N PHE A 64 0.07 -9.55 -12.32
CA PHE A 64 1.07 -10.47 -12.91
C PHE A 64 0.58 -11.19 -14.17
N GLY A 65 -0.33 -10.56 -14.94
CA GLY A 65 -0.95 -11.14 -16.13
C GLY A 65 -2.13 -12.10 -15.85
N GLU A 66 -2.42 -12.44 -14.62
CA GLU A 66 -3.49 -13.36 -14.20
C GLU A 66 -4.74 -12.61 -13.74
N ASP A 67 -5.93 -13.10 -14.11
CA ASP A 67 -7.19 -12.61 -13.56
C ASP A 67 -7.33 -13.07 -12.10
N ILE A 68 -7.23 -12.11 -11.18
CA ILE A 68 -7.22 -12.41 -9.76
C ILE A 68 -8.61 -12.75 -9.19
N LEU A 69 -9.68 -12.34 -9.86
CA LEU A 69 -11.05 -12.59 -9.39
C LEU A 69 -11.43 -14.08 -9.45
N HIS A 70 -10.66 -14.85 -10.22
CA HIS A 70 -10.83 -16.29 -10.40
C HIS A 70 -9.69 -17.12 -9.77
N THR A 71 -8.82 -16.48 -8.95
CA THR A 71 -7.71 -17.19 -8.30
C THR A 71 -8.22 -18.27 -7.33
N ARG A 72 -7.59 -19.45 -7.38
CA ARG A 72 -7.94 -20.58 -6.50
C ARG A 72 -7.20 -20.52 -5.15
N ASP A 73 -6.04 -19.89 -5.12
CA ASP A 73 -5.22 -19.76 -3.91
C ASP A 73 -4.97 -18.28 -3.58
N VAL A 74 -5.91 -17.73 -2.83
CA VAL A 74 -5.84 -16.33 -2.36
C VAL A 74 -4.64 -16.09 -1.43
N ASN A 75 -4.19 -17.12 -0.68
CA ASN A 75 -3.04 -16.96 0.21
C ASN A 75 -1.74 -16.88 -0.58
N ALA A 76 -1.55 -17.71 -1.60
CA ALA A 76 -0.40 -17.62 -2.50
C ALA A 76 -0.39 -16.29 -3.28
N TYR A 77 -1.56 -15.81 -3.69
CA TYR A 77 -1.70 -14.50 -4.31
C TYR A 77 -1.28 -13.37 -3.35
N ARG A 78 -1.85 -13.33 -2.14
CA ARG A 78 -1.54 -12.30 -1.13
C ARG A 78 -0.10 -12.37 -0.61
N ALA A 79 0.59 -13.51 -0.76
CA ALA A 79 2.01 -13.59 -0.47
C ALA A 79 2.84 -12.75 -1.45
N LYS A 80 2.41 -12.63 -2.71
CA LYS A 80 3.05 -11.83 -3.77
C LYS A 80 2.62 -10.36 -3.76
N VAL A 81 1.49 -10.04 -3.09
CA VAL A 81 0.91 -8.69 -2.99
C VAL A 81 0.82 -8.30 -1.52
N GLY A 82 1.88 -7.69 -1.02
CA GLY A 82 1.94 -7.20 0.37
C GLY A 82 0.98 -6.03 0.58
N MET A 83 0.45 -5.89 1.80
CA MET A 83 -0.40 -4.76 2.15
C MET A 83 -0.08 -4.24 3.56
N CYS A 84 0.15 -2.94 3.65
CA CYS A 84 0.23 -2.18 4.89
C CYS A 84 -1.03 -1.35 5.06
N PHE A 85 -1.67 -1.49 6.19
CA PHE A 85 -2.93 -0.83 6.54
C PHE A 85 -2.68 0.43 7.36
N GLN A 86 -3.65 1.31 7.39
CA GLN A 86 -3.71 2.46 8.29
C GLN A 86 -3.59 2.04 9.76
N GLN A 87 -4.32 0.99 10.16
CA GLN A 87 -4.12 0.31 11.43
C GLN A 87 -3.11 -0.81 11.22
N PHE A 88 -2.09 -0.86 12.04
CA PHE A 88 -0.90 -1.74 11.89
C PHE A 88 -1.22 -3.22 11.75
N ASN A 89 -2.36 -3.68 12.27
CA ASN A 89 -2.88 -5.06 12.22
C ASN A 89 -1.84 -6.11 12.64
N LEU A 90 -1.00 -5.77 13.64
CA LEU A 90 -0.03 -6.71 14.21
C LEU A 90 -0.74 -7.75 15.07
N PHE A 91 -0.15 -8.94 15.14
CA PHE A 91 -0.61 -9.99 16.05
C PHE A 91 -0.25 -9.61 17.48
N ASN A 92 -1.22 -9.11 18.23
CA ASN A 92 -1.03 -8.55 19.58
C ASN A 92 -0.54 -9.57 20.64
N ASN A 93 -0.69 -10.86 20.39
CA ASN A 93 -0.20 -11.95 21.23
C ASN A 93 1.21 -12.44 20.87
N MET A 94 1.89 -11.74 19.97
CA MET A 94 3.23 -12.06 19.48
C MET A 94 4.18 -10.88 19.70
N ASN A 95 5.48 -11.16 19.85
CA ASN A 95 6.52 -10.14 19.80
C ASN A 95 6.81 -9.68 18.37
N VAL A 96 7.70 -8.69 18.21
CA VAL A 96 8.10 -8.12 16.92
C VAL A 96 8.62 -9.19 15.96
N LEU A 97 9.60 -9.99 16.38
CA LEU A 97 10.18 -11.06 15.55
C LEU A 97 9.12 -12.07 15.11
N ARG A 98 8.28 -12.49 16.04
CA ARG A 98 7.25 -13.50 15.77
C ARG A 98 6.20 -13.01 14.77
N ASN A 99 5.89 -11.70 14.76
CA ASN A 99 5.03 -11.09 13.75
C ASN A 99 5.59 -11.26 12.33
N CYS A 100 6.92 -11.17 12.17
CA CYS A 100 7.59 -11.35 10.87
C CYS A 100 7.78 -12.83 10.49
N VAL A 101 8.03 -13.70 11.46
CA VAL A 101 8.33 -15.13 11.24
C VAL A 101 7.05 -15.93 10.92
N TYR A 102 5.97 -15.68 11.66
CA TYR A 102 4.77 -16.51 11.62
C TYR A 102 4.12 -16.61 10.22
N PRO A 103 3.93 -15.52 9.46
CA PRO A 103 3.36 -15.59 8.11
C PRO A 103 4.22 -16.43 7.15
N GLN A 104 5.54 -16.31 7.21
CA GLN A 104 6.47 -17.07 6.36
C GLN A 104 6.32 -18.58 6.60
N GLN A 105 6.25 -19.00 7.87
CA GLN A 105 6.08 -20.41 8.21
C GLN A 105 4.71 -20.95 7.79
N LYS A 106 3.64 -20.15 7.99
CA LYS A 106 2.27 -20.60 7.70
C LYS A 106 1.95 -20.65 6.22
N VAL A 107 2.36 -19.63 5.46
CA VAL A 107 2.01 -19.49 4.05
C VAL A 107 3.12 -20.03 3.14
N LEU A 108 4.38 -19.60 3.35
CA LEU A 108 5.51 -19.99 2.51
C LEU A 108 6.14 -21.33 2.91
N LYS A 109 5.70 -21.93 4.03
CA LYS A 109 6.20 -23.20 4.57
C LYS A 109 7.71 -23.21 4.87
N LYS A 110 8.32 -22.02 5.06
CA LYS A 110 9.72 -21.90 5.43
C LYS A 110 10.02 -22.56 6.78
N SER A 111 11.22 -23.07 6.93
CA SER A 111 11.74 -23.51 8.23
C SER A 111 11.79 -22.32 9.20
N ARG A 112 11.91 -22.61 10.49
CA ARG A 112 12.04 -21.57 11.51
C ARG A 112 13.30 -20.74 11.29
N GLU A 113 14.41 -21.40 11.01
CA GLU A 113 15.72 -20.79 10.81
C GLU A 113 15.70 -19.83 9.60
N GLU A 114 15.19 -20.28 8.45
CA GLU A 114 15.04 -19.46 7.25
C GLU A 114 14.13 -18.24 7.48
N ALA A 115 13.01 -18.46 8.18
CA ALA A 115 12.06 -17.40 8.47
C ALA A 115 12.63 -16.37 9.46
N GLU A 116 13.37 -16.81 10.49
CA GLU A 116 14.05 -15.91 11.44
C GLU A 116 15.16 -15.11 10.75
N LYS A 117 15.97 -15.73 9.88
CA LYS A 117 17.02 -15.06 9.10
C LYS A 117 16.41 -13.93 8.24
N THR A 118 15.34 -14.23 7.49
CA THR A 118 14.63 -13.24 6.67
C THR A 118 14.01 -12.15 7.55
N ALA A 119 13.43 -12.52 8.69
CA ALA A 119 12.80 -11.55 9.60
C ALA A 119 13.83 -10.55 10.17
N TYR A 120 15.00 -11.03 10.61
CA TYR A 120 16.06 -10.15 11.10
C TYR A 120 16.61 -9.23 10.01
N GLN A 121 16.72 -9.70 8.78
CA GLN A 121 17.14 -8.86 7.64
C GLN A 121 16.19 -7.68 7.43
N TYR A 122 14.88 -7.93 7.39
CA TYR A 122 13.90 -6.85 7.18
C TYR A 122 13.68 -6.01 8.44
N LEU A 123 13.81 -6.55 9.64
CA LEU A 123 13.81 -5.77 10.86
C LEU A 123 15.02 -4.82 10.94
N ASP A 124 16.19 -5.24 10.46
CA ASP A 124 17.35 -4.35 10.29
C ASP A 124 17.03 -3.21 9.30
N HIS A 125 16.48 -3.56 8.14
CA HIS A 125 16.14 -2.61 7.08
C HIS A 125 15.20 -1.49 7.60
N VAL A 126 14.25 -1.84 8.47
CA VAL A 126 13.31 -0.85 9.05
C VAL A 126 13.76 -0.29 10.42
N GLY A 127 15.00 -0.56 10.86
CA GLY A 127 15.54 -0.10 12.14
C GLY A 127 14.84 -0.67 13.39
N MET A 128 14.35 -1.91 13.31
CA MET A 128 13.59 -2.56 14.39
C MET A 128 14.25 -3.82 14.95
N ARG A 129 15.51 -4.12 14.60
CA ARG A 129 16.21 -5.32 15.04
C ARG A 129 16.33 -5.43 16.55
N GLU A 130 16.71 -4.35 17.23
CA GLU A 130 16.89 -4.31 18.67
C GLU A 130 15.57 -4.56 19.43
N PHE A 131 14.44 -4.30 18.80
CA PHE A 131 13.10 -4.50 19.34
C PHE A 131 12.55 -5.92 19.09
N ALA A 132 13.30 -6.82 18.44
CA ALA A 132 12.81 -8.13 17.98
C ALA A 132 12.14 -8.98 19.06
N GLY A 133 12.65 -8.93 20.30
CA GLY A 133 12.10 -9.63 21.45
C GLY A 133 10.93 -8.94 22.13
N GLN A 134 10.68 -7.65 21.85
CA GLN A 134 9.68 -6.85 22.54
C GLN A 134 8.26 -7.20 22.09
N SER A 135 7.31 -7.05 23.02
CA SER A 135 5.88 -7.14 22.71
C SER A 135 5.47 -5.97 21.82
N VAL A 136 4.66 -6.24 20.78
CA VAL A 136 4.11 -5.18 19.91
C VAL A 136 3.18 -4.22 20.67
N LYS A 137 2.76 -4.54 21.89
CA LYS A 137 1.94 -3.66 22.73
C LYS A 137 2.74 -2.54 23.36
N THR A 138 4.05 -2.70 23.50
CA THR A 138 4.94 -1.78 24.24
C THR A 138 5.73 -0.84 23.34
N ILE A 139 5.64 -0.98 22.04
CA ILE A 139 6.32 -0.14 21.05
C ILE A 139 5.40 0.98 20.54
N SER A 140 6.01 2.07 20.05
CA SER A 140 5.29 3.25 19.53
C SER A 140 4.49 2.97 18.25
N GLY A 141 3.62 3.91 17.84
CA GLY A 141 2.85 3.82 16.59
C GLY A 141 3.75 3.69 15.37
N GLY A 142 4.77 4.55 15.24
CA GLY A 142 5.74 4.48 14.13
C GLY A 142 6.54 3.19 14.12
N GLN A 143 6.93 2.69 15.29
CA GLN A 143 7.58 1.38 15.43
C GLN A 143 6.65 0.24 14.99
N LYS A 144 5.37 0.27 15.38
CA LYS A 144 4.37 -0.72 14.93
C LYS A 144 4.23 -0.72 13.41
N GLN A 145 4.20 0.47 12.80
CA GLN A 145 4.08 0.58 11.34
C GLN A 145 5.32 0.02 10.64
N ARG A 146 6.52 0.33 11.11
CA ARG A 146 7.75 -0.22 10.56
C ARG A 146 7.80 -1.76 10.70
N VAL A 147 7.34 -2.31 11.81
CA VAL A 147 7.18 -3.77 11.98
C VAL A 147 6.14 -4.34 11.00
N ALA A 148 5.04 -3.64 10.74
CA ALA A 148 4.02 -4.08 9.77
C ALA A 148 4.59 -4.09 8.34
N ILE A 149 5.42 -3.10 7.98
CA ILE A 149 6.16 -3.07 6.70
C ILE A 149 7.12 -4.26 6.63
N ALA A 150 7.98 -4.46 7.65
CA ALA A 150 8.92 -5.58 7.69
C ALA A 150 8.21 -6.93 7.57
N ARG A 151 7.09 -7.12 8.26
CA ARG A 151 6.26 -8.33 8.17
C ARG A 151 5.77 -8.58 6.75
N ALA A 152 5.33 -7.55 6.04
CA ALA A 152 4.88 -7.68 4.66
C ALA A 152 6.06 -8.03 3.73
N LEU A 153 7.20 -7.36 3.89
CA LEU A 153 8.43 -7.60 3.11
C LEU A 153 8.99 -9.00 3.31
N CYS A 154 8.85 -9.61 4.50
CA CYS A 154 9.25 -10.99 4.78
C CYS A 154 8.57 -12.03 3.88
N MET A 155 7.44 -11.69 3.27
CA MET A 155 6.76 -12.54 2.28
C MET A 155 7.39 -12.47 0.89
N ASN A 156 8.37 -11.57 0.68
CA ASN A 156 9.02 -11.28 -0.61
C ASN A 156 8.00 -10.87 -1.69
N PRO A 157 7.20 -9.83 -1.45
CA PRO A 157 6.17 -9.41 -2.39
C PRO A 157 6.77 -8.75 -3.64
N ARG A 158 6.10 -8.89 -4.79
CA ARG A 158 6.43 -8.16 -6.03
C ARG A 158 5.66 -6.84 -6.15
N LEU A 159 4.62 -6.66 -5.35
CA LEU A 159 3.80 -5.46 -5.27
C LEU A 159 3.51 -5.16 -3.81
N MET A 160 3.72 -3.91 -3.40
CA MET A 160 3.34 -3.42 -2.08
C MET A 160 2.21 -2.39 -2.19
N LEU A 161 1.18 -2.59 -1.40
CA LEU A 161 0.03 -1.70 -1.26
C LEU A 161 0.11 -1.01 0.11
N PHE A 162 0.04 0.31 0.12
CA PHE A 162 0.04 1.13 1.35
C PHE A 162 -1.27 1.91 1.44
N ASP A 163 -2.09 1.60 2.44
CA ASP A 163 -3.38 2.28 2.69
C ASP A 163 -3.20 3.27 3.84
N GLU A 164 -2.87 4.52 3.52
CA GLU A 164 -2.64 5.63 4.46
C GLU A 164 -1.70 5.25 5.62
N PRO A 165 -0.45 4.85 5.34
CA PRO A 165 0.44 4.24 6.34
C PRO A 165 0.87 5.18 7.47
N THR A 166 0.65 6.48 7.35
CA THR A 166 1.05 7.50 8.32
C THR A 166 -0.12 8.13 9.07
N SER A 167 -1.37 7.92 8.63
CA SER A 167 -2.53 8.66 9.14
C SER A 167 -2.90 8.35 10.61
N ALA A 168 -2.42 7.22 11.16
CA ALA A 168 -2.61 6.83 12.57
C ALA A 168 -1.39 7.14 13.44
N LEU A 169 -0.44 7.97 12.96
CA LEU A 169 0.81 8.29 13.64
C LEU A 169 0.82 9.72 14.14
N ASP A 170 1.55 9.93 15.25
CA ASP A 170 1.92 11.26 15.67
C ASP A 170 2.89 11.90 14.65
N PRO A 171 2.83 13.22 14.39
CA PRO A 171 3.63 13.90 13.38
C PRO A 171 5.15 13.63 13.49
N GLU A 172 5.66 13.48 14.71
CA GLU A 172 7.08 13.20 14.98
C GLU A 172 7.52 11.82 14.44
N MET A 173 6.58 10.87 14.30
CA MET A 173 6.87 9.50 13.84
C MET A 173 6.68 9.29 12.35
N VAL A 174 6.04 10.23 11.66
CA VAL A 174 5.73 10.13 10.22
C VAL A 174 7.00 10.00 9.39
N GLY A 175 8.01 10.84 9.70
CA GLY A 175 9.27 10.89 8.95
C GLY A 175 10.00 9.55 8.86
N GLU A 176 10.03 8.79 9.96
CA GLU A 176 10.71 7.49 10.01
C GLU A 176 10.05 6.44 9.08
N VAL A 177 8.71 6.44 9.03
CA VAL A 177 7.97 5.53 8.16
C VAL A 177 8.13 5.93 6.69
N LEU A 178 8.06 7.23 6.39
CA LEU A 178 8.28 7.74 5.04
C LEU A 178 9.70 7.45 4.53
N ASN A 179 10.72 7.51 5.41
CA ASN A 179 12.09 7.16 5.04
C ASN A 179 12.21 5.70 4.59
N VAL A 180 11.62 4.77 5.35
CA VAL A 180 11.57 3.35 4.94
C VAL A 180 10.92 3.20 3.56
N MET A 181 9.81 3.91 3.30
CA MET A 181 9.13 3.83 2.01
C MET A 181 9.94 4.44 0.86
N ARG A 182 10.73 5.52 1.12
CA ARG A 182 11.68 6.08 0.16
C ARG A 182 12.76 5.07 -0.24
N ASP A 183 13.28 4.35 0.74
CA ASP A 183 14.33 3.36 0.49
C ASP A 183 13.79 2.19 -0.35
N LEU A 184 12.58 1.71 -0.07
CA LEU A 184 11.90 0.70 -0.89
C LEU A 184 11.66 1.18 -2.33
N ALA A 185 11.31 2.46 -2.54
CA ALA A 185 11.15 3.05 -3.86
C ALA A 185 12.48 3.04 -4.63
N LYS A 186 13.59 3.44 -3.98
CA LYS A 186 14.95 3.41 -4.58
C LYS A 186 15.40 2.00 -4.94
N GLU A 187 14.96 0.99 -4.20
CA GLU A 187 15.23 -0.43 -4.47
C GLU A 187 14.42 -0.98 -5.66
N GLY A 188 13.53 -0.18 -6.24
CA GLY A 188 12.72 -0.54 -7.40
C GLY A 188 11.51 -1.43 -7.09
N LEU A 189 11.05 -1.45 -5.83
CA LEU A 189 9.86 -2.18 -5.45
C LEU A 189 8.61 -1.50 -6.05
N THR A 190 7.77 -2.26 -6.76
CA THR A 190 6.50 -1.75 -7.27
C THR A 190 5.57 -1.40 -6.11
N MET A 191 5.06 -0.17 -6.08
CA MET A 191 4.22 0.29 -4.97
C MET A 191 2.98 1.06 -5.45
N ILE A 192 1.86 0.82 -4.77
CA ILE A 192 0.66 1.67 -4.86
C ILE A 192 0.41 2.23 -3.47
N ILE A 193 0.42 3.55 -3.35
CA ILE A 193 0.43 4.24 -2.06
C ILE A 193 -0.76 5.21 -1.99
N VAL A 194 -1.72 4.95 -1.12
CA VAL A 194 -2.72 5.94 -0.73
C VAL A 194 -2.10 6.81 0.37
N THR A 195 -2.01 8.11 0.13
CA THR A 195 -1.37 9.03 1.08
C THR A 195 -2.00 10.41 1.07
N HIS A 196 -1.89 11.09 2.20
CA HIS A 196 -2.16 12.53 2.37
C HIS A 196 -0.87 13.36 2.48
N GLU A 197 0.29 12.71 2.43
CA GLU A 197 1.61 13.34 2.49
C GLU A 197 2.03 13.82 1.08
N MET A 198 1.57 15.03 0.70
CA MET A 198 1.77 15.54 -0.68
C MET A 198 3.25 15.76 -1.01
N GLY A 199 4.05 16.20 -0.02
CA GLY A 199 5.50 16.35 -0.16
C GLY A 199 6.19 15.02 -0.47
N PHE A 200 5.81 13.96 0.23
CA PHE A 200 6.30 12.61 -0.02
C PHE A 200 5.86 12.09 -1.40
N ALA A 201 4.58 12.25 -1.76
CA ALA A 201 4.10 11.83 -3.08
C ALA A 201 4.83 12.55 -4.22
N ARG A 202 5.13 13.85 -4.07
CA ARG A 202 5.91 14.63 -5.03
C ARG A 202 7.34 14.11 -5.21
N GLU A 203 7.96 13.64 -4.12
CA GLU A 203 9.35 13.19 -4.10
C GLU A 203 9.53 11.78 -4.68
N VAL A 204 8.60 10.84 -4.37
CA VAL A 204 8.84 9.41 -4.63
C VAL A 204 8.01 8.83 -5.76
N ALA A 205 6.90 9.46 -6.14
CA ALA A 205 6.03 8.89 -7.15
C ALA A 205 6.59 9.07 -8.57
N ASP A 206 6.52 8.01 -9.37
CA ASP A 206 6.67 8.11 -10.82
C ASP A 206 5.38 8.69 -11.43
N ARG A 207 4.23 8.37 -10.83
CA ARG A 207 2.93 8.84 -11.26
C ARG A 207 2.01 9.09 -10.06
N VAL A 208 1.25 10.18 -10.15
CA VAL A 208 0.22 10.57 -9.19
C VAL A 208 -1.14 10.43 -9.86
N VAL A 209 -2.07 9.81 -9.15
CA VAL A 209 -3.45 9.60 -9.60
C VAL A 209 -4.39 10.26 -8.62
N PHE A 210 -5.14 11.25 -9.09
CA PHE A 210 -6.16 11.92 -8.29
C PHE A 210 -7.51 11.24 -8.48
N MET A 211 -8.07 10.75 -7.37
CA MET A 211 -9.40 10.14 -7.34
C MET A 211 -10.42 11.07 -6.68
N ASP A 212 -11.56 11.24 -7.34
CA ASP A 212 -12.71 11.96 -6.80
C ASP A 212 -14.02 11.24 -7.15
N GLN A 213 -14.97 11.19 -6.21
CA GLN A 213 -16.31 10.62 -6.37
C GLN A 213 -16.36 9.23 -7.02
N GLY A 214 -15.39 8.37 -6.71
CA GLY A 214 -15.33 6.98 -7.19
C GLY A 214 -14.71 6.80 -8.58
N LYS A 215 -14.07 7.84 -9.13
CA LYS A 215 -13.43 7.83 -10.45
C LYS A 215 -12.00 8.34 -10.35
N ILE A 216 -11.18 7.96 -11.33
CA ILE A 216 -9.91 8.65 -11.60
C ILE A 216 -10.27 9.92 -12.38
N GLU A 217 -10.00 11.06 -11.77
CA GLU A 217 -10.28 12.38 -12.34
C GLU A 217 -9.10 12.86 -13.18
N GLU A 218 -7.88 12.61 -12.70
CA GLU A 218 -6.67 13.02 -13.39
C GLU A 218 -5.48 12.14 -12.97
N GLU A 219 -4.57 11.88 -13.90
CA GLU A 219 -3.31 11.22 -13.63
C GLU A 219 -2.17 11.82 -14.44
N GLY A 220 -0.95 11.77 -13.90
CA GLY A 220 0.23 12.33 -14.55
C GLY A 220 1.47 12.23 -13.67
N THR A 221 2.57 12.81 -14.14
CA THR A 221 3.77 12.95 -13.31
C THR A 221 3.49 13.85 -12.11
N PRO A 222 4.30 13.77 -11.02
CA PRO A 222 4.17 14.68 -9.90
C PRO A 222 4.13 16.15 -10.31
N GLU A 223 5.01 16.58 -11.23
CA GLU A 223 5.02 17.95 -11.74
C GLU A 223 3.70 18.33 -12.41
N GLN A 224 3.16 17.45 -13.28
CA GLN A 224 1.89 17.72 -13.97
C GLN A 224 0.74 17.88 -12.99
N ILE A 225 0.64 17.00 -11.99
CA ILE A 225 -0.49 17.01 -11.06
C ILE A 225 -0.36 18.13 -10.02
N PHE A 226 0.82 18.33 -9.43
CA PHE A 226 0.97 19.28 -8.34
C PHE A 226 1.19 20.73 -8.78
N GLU A 227 1.76 20.96 -9.98
CA GLU A 227 2.10 22.30 -10.45
C GLU A 227 1.19 22.76 -11.60
N HIS A 228 0.74 21.84 -12.44
CA HIS A 228 -0.02 22.13 -13.65
C HIS A 228 -1.27 21.24 -13.78
N PRO A 229 -2.14 21.15 -12.73
CA PRO A 229 -3.35 20.34 -12.81
C PRO A 229 -4.29 20.84 -13.91
N LYS A 230 -4.78 19.92 -14.73
CA LYS A 230 -5.73 20.23 -15.83
C LYS A 230 -7.18 20.29 -15.33
N SER A 231 -7.52 19.44 -14.35
CA SER A 231 -8.86 19.42 -13.76
C SER A 231 -8.99 20.49 -12.67
N GLU A 232 -10.03 21.28 -12.72
CA GLU A 232 -10.36 22.25 -11.66
C GLU A 232 -10.61 21.55 -10.31
N ARG A 233 -11.11 20.32 -10.33
CA ARG A 233 -11.28 19.50 -9.12
C ARG A 233 -9.93 19.14 -8.49
N THR A 234 -8.95 18.73 -9.30
CA THR A 234 -7.58 18.48 -8.85
C THR A 234 -6.97 19.74 -8.25
N ALA A 235 -7.04 20.86 -8.97
CA ALA A 235 -6.53 22.15 -8.51
C ALA A 235 -7.17 22.59 -7.19
N SER A 236 -8.50 22.44 -7.06
CA SER A 236 -9.25 22.79 -5.83
C SER A 236 -8.82 21.90 -4.65
N PHE A 237 -8.62 20.61 -4.87
CA PHE A 237 -8.15 19.68 -3.84
C PHE A 237 -6.74 20.05 -3.35
N LEU A 238 -5.83 20.34 -4.27
CA LEU A 238 -4.44 20.69 -3.94
C LEU A 238 -4.36 22.01 -3.14
N ARG A 239 -5.09 23.04 -3.56
CA ARG A 239 -5.18 24.31 -2.79
C ARG A 239 -5.65 24.09 -1.36
N ALA A 240 -6.62 23.20 -1.15
CA ALA A 240 -7.12 22.88 0.19
C ALA A 240 -6.13 22.04 1.03
N SER A 241 -5.24 21.29 0.39
CA SER A 241 -4.25 20.43 1.05
C SER A 241 -2.98 21.18 1.48
N VAL A 242 -2.65 22.29 0.82
CA VAL A 242 -1.48 23.15 1.16
C VAL A 242 -1.74 24.03 2.39
N ASN A 243 -3.01 24.30 2.70
CA ASN A 243 -3.42 25.16 3.83
C ASN A 243 -3.65 24.40 5.14
N LYS A 244 -3.24 23.13 5.22
CA LYS A 244 -3.23 22.31 6.42
C LYS A 244 -1.82 22.01 6.88
#